data_b75df0ae9763c458353e2ae493314279
#
_entry.id   b75df0ae9763c458353e2ae493314279
#
_cell.length_a   1.000
_cell.length_b   1.000
_cell.length_c   1.000
_cell.angle_alpha   90.00
_cell.angle_beta   90.00
_cell.angle_gamma   90.00
#
_symmetry.space_group_name_H-M   'P 1'
#
loop_
_entity.id
_entity.type
_entity.pdbx_description
1 polymer ?
#
loop_
_entity_poly.entity_id
_entity_poly.type
_entity_poly.pdbx_seq_one_letter_code
_entity_poly.pdbx_strand_id
1 'polypeptide(L)'
;MDSQKKHYIITAVTLGCIAAASAGIIGLTNLITRDRIAQNEQDKINAGIVEIFGKNAAAGEEKHLTGEYKYVQYYYDVNNGSEKLGYAFRTSGSNMYGKISLMVGFYYATESFKALSVVVNEQTYATTLVDNYINLVNEGKRQIEDVDCGATYGARLVRDMVDECYTALGEIIDG
;
A
#
# COMPACT_ATOMS: atom_id res chain seq x y z
N MET A 1 -2.52 -60.42 4.84
CA MET A 1 -2.67 -59.10 4.18
C MET A 1 -1.58 -59.03 3.13
N ASP A 2 -1.92 -58.87 1.86
CA ASP A 2 -1.04 -58.92 0.72
C ASP A 2 0.09 -57.87 0.87
N SER A 3 1.34 -58.22 0.65
CA SER A 3 2.51 -57.36 0.85
C SER A 3 2.38 -56.02 0.12
N GLN A 4 1.77 -56.02 -1.06
CA GLN A 4 1.48 -54.83 -1.84
C GLN A 4 0.48 -53.90 -1.12
N LYS A 5 -0.60 -54.42 -0.54
CA LYS A 5 -1.60 -53.61 0.21
C LYS A 5 -0.98 -52.92 1.42
N LYS A 6 -0.07 -53.62 2.13
CA LYS A 6 0.66 -53.07 3.26
C LYS A 6 1.55 -51.87 2.83
N HIS A 7 2.21 -52.05 1.68
CA HIS A 7 3.07 -50.98 1.14
C HIS A 7 2.27 -49.72 0.76
N TYR A 8 1.13 -49.85 0.08
CA TYR A 8 0.26 -48.74 -0.26
C TYR A 8 -0.29 -48.03 0.98
N ILE A 9 -0.69 -48.73 2.03
CA ILE A 9 -1.18 -48.14 3.27
C ILE A 9 -0.05 -47.35 3.96
N ILE A 10 1.15 -47.89 4.06
CA ILE A 10 2.30 -47.20 4.66
C ILE A 10 2.59 -45.91 3.89
N THR A 11 2.65 -45.98 2.56
CA THR A 11 2.91 -44.79 1.71
C THR A 11 1.85 -43.74 1.88
N ALA A 12 0.57 -44.13 1.90
CA ALA A 12 -0.55 -43.17 2.09
C ALA A 12 -0.50 -42.51 3.46
N VAL A 13 -0.21 -43.25 4.54
CA VAL A 13 -0.07 -42.71 5.89
C VAL A 13 1.11 -41.75 5.98
N THR A 14 2.28 -42.17 5.41
CA THR A 14 3.47 -41.29 5.42
C THR A 14 3.22 -39.99 4.67
N LEU A 15 2.57 -40.05 3.50
CA LEU A 15 2.22 -38.88 2.72
C LEU A 15 1.23 -37.97 3.48
N GLY A 16 0.24 -38.57 4.14
CA GLY A 16 -0.72 -37.86 4.99
C GLY A 16 -0.04 -37.15 6.17
N CYS A 17 0.90 -37.82 6.84
CA CYS A 17 1.67 -37.22 7.94
C CYS A 17 2.53 -36.02 7.46
N ILE A 18 3.18 -36.12 6.32
CA ILE A 18 3.99 -35.03 5.74
C ILE A 18 3.10 -33.86 5.38
N ALA A 19 1.95 -34.11 4.74
CA ALA A 19 1.00 -33.06 4.38
C ALA A 19 0.43 -32.34 5.62
N ALA A 20 0.05 -33.08 6.66
CA ALA A 20 -0.45 -32.53 7.92
C ALA A 20 0.63 -31.72 8.65
N ALA A 21 1.87 -32.19 8.70
CA ALA A 21 2.99 -31.46 9.30
C ALA A 21 3.27 -30.13 8.55
N SER A 22 3.29 -30.18 7.21
CA SER A 22 3.50 -28.99 6.38
C SER A 22 2.38 -27.96 6.55
N ALA A 23 1.12 -28.40 6.54
CA ALA A 23 -0.03 -27.53 6.77
C ALA A 23 -0.02 -26.91 8.18
N GLY A 24 0.38 -27.68 9.20
CA GLY A 24 0.54 -27.22 10.58
C GLY A 24 1.60 -26.15 10.72
N ILE A 25 2.77 -26.32 10.08
CA ILE A 25 3.86 -25.32 10.11
C ILE A 25 3.41 -24.02 9.42
N ILE A 26 2.78 -24.10 8.24
CA ILE A 26 2.27 -22.92 7.53
C ILE A 26 1.21 -22.19 8.36
N GLY A 27 0.26 -22.92 8.97
CA GLY A 27 -0.78 -22.35 9.80
C GLY A 27 -0.21 -21.65 11.05
N LEU A 28 0.73 -22.28 11.76
CA LEU A 28 1.41 -21.71 12.92
C LEU A 28 2.22 -20.46 12.55
N THR A 29 2.96 -20.51 11.45
CA THR A 29 3.73 -19.35 10.98
C THR A 29 2.80 -18.18 10.67
N ASN A 30 1.67 -18.42 9.98
CA ASN A 30 0.69 -17.39 9.68
C ASN A 30 0.08 -16.77 10.95
N LEU A 31 -0.25 -17.57 11.96
CA LEU A 31 -0.76 -17.09 13.24
C LEU A 31 0.24 -16.18 13.97
N ILE A 32 1.52 -16.53 13.98
CA ILE A 32 2.57 -15.77 14.67
C ILE A 32 2.92 -14.48 13.92
N THR A 33 2.88 -14.50 12.59
CA THR A 33 3.32 -13.36 11.77
C THR A 33 2.22 -12.36 11.48
N ARG A 34 0.96 -12.75 11.58
CA ARG A 34 -0.22 -11.92 11.24
C ARG A 34 -0.22 -10.58 11.98
N ASP A 35 -0.03 -10.61 13.29
CA ASP A 35 -0.06 -9.41 14.12
C ASP A 35 1.14 -8.50 13.84
N ARG A 36 2.31 -9.08 13.56
CA ARG A 36 3.51 -8.33 13.19
C ARG A 36 3.38 -7.67 11.81
N ILE A 37 2.74 -8.36 10.87
CA ILE A 37 2.47 -7.81 9.53
C ILE A 37 1.52 -6.62 9.65
N ALA A 38 0.42 -6.75 10.42
CA ALA A 38 -0.52 -5.66 10.65
C ALA A 38 0.13 -4.45 11.35
N GLN A 39 0.96 -4.70 12.38
CA GLN A 39 1.74 -3.63 13.04
C GLN A 39 2.69 -2.92 12.08
N ASN A 40 3.48 -3.68 11.30
CA ASN A 40 4.41 -3.10 10.33
C ASN A 40 3.70 -2.27 9.25
N GLU A 41 2.50 -2.66 8.85
CA GLU A 41 1.70 -1.90 7.89
C GLU A 41 1.21 -0.59 8.52
N GLN A 42 0.70 -0.63 9.75
CA GLN A 42 0.28 0.56 10.48
C GLN A 42 1.45 1.52 10.75
N ASP A 43 2.62 1.00 11.07
CA ASP A 43 3.84 1.81 11.27
C ASP A 43 4.24 2.54 9.98
N LYS A 44 4.14 1.87 8.83
CA LYS A 44 4.40 2.48 7.52
C LYS A 44 3.39 3.56 7.16
N ILE A 45 2.10 3.34 7.47
CA ILE A 45 1.04 4.33 7.27
C ILE A 45 1.33 5.57 8.11
N ASN A 46 1.60 5.39 9.39
CA ASN A 46 1.93 6.49 10.30
C ASN A 46 3.19 7.23 9.87
N ALA A 47 4.23 6.51 9.45
CA ALA A 47 5.45 7.11 8.92
C ALA A 47 5.18 7.94 7.66
N GLY A 48 4.37 7.44 6.74
CA GLY A 48 3.97 8.16 5.54
C GLY A 48 3.17 9.43 5.85
N ILE A 49 2.27 9.39 6.81
CA ILE A 49 1.50 10.57 7.26
C ILE A 49 2.41 11.61 7.90
N VAL A 50 3.34 11.17 8.74
CA VAL A 50 4.35 12.07 9.36
C VAL A 50 5.27 12.69 8.31
N GLU A 51 5.66 11.93 7.29
CA GLU A 51 6.47 12.43 6.17
C GLU A 51 5.74 13.53 5.38
N ILE A 52 4.45 13.32 5.10
CA ILE A 52 3.62 14.27 4.32
C ILE A 52 3.21 15.49 5.14
N PHE A 53 2.74 15.30 6.37
CA PHE A 53 2.08 16.36 7.16
C PHE A 53 2.92 16.90 8.31
N GLY A 54 4.04 16.25 8.63
CA GLY A 54 4.95 16.65 9.70
C GLY A 54 4.78 15.83 10.99
N LYS A 55 5.74 16.00 11.91
CA LYS A 55 5.92 15.15 13.11
C LYS A 55 4.74 15.08 14.07
N ASN A 56 3.87 16.09 14.08
CA ASN A 56 2.73 16.16 14.98
C ASN A 56 1.42 15.68 14.33
N ALA A 57 1.48 15.23 13.07
CA ALA A 57 0.33 14.71 12.35
C ALA A 57 -0.01 13.30 12.84
N ALA A 58 -1.29 13.06 13.04
CA ALA A 58 -1.83 11.75 13.41
C ALA A 58 -2.95 11.34 12.44
N ALA A 59 -2.96 10.06 12.09
CA ALA A 59 -4.07 9.46 11.37
C ALA A 59 -5.30 9.37 12.27
N GLY A 60 -6.47 9.73 11.74
CA GLY A 60 -7.75 9.36 12.32
C GLY A 60 -8.08 7.88 12.07
N GLU A 61 -9.36 7.54 12.18
CA GLU A 61 -9.84 6.21 11.83
C GLU A 61 -9.77 5.97 10.31
N GLU A 62 -9.53 4.71 9.93
CA GLU A 62 -9.58 4.26 8.54
C GLU A 62 -11.00 4.39 8.01
N LYS A 63 -11.15 5.02 6.86
CA LYS A 63 -12.42 5.26 6.19
C LYS A 63 -12.42 4.69 4.80
N HIS A 64 -13.50 4.02 4.44
CA HIS A 64 -13.71 3.49 3.10
C HIS A 64 -14.60 4.44 2.28
N LEU A 65 -14.32 4.50 1.00
CA LEU A 65 -15.12 5.23 0.02
C LEU A 65 -16.33 4.39 -0.41
N THR A 66 -17.39 5.04 -0.83
CA THR A 66 -18.59 4.34 -1.35
C THR A 66 -18.45 3.98 -2.83
N GLY A 67 -17.64 4.74 -3.57
CA GLY A 67 -17.33 4.49 -4.97
C GLY A 67 -16.39 3.30 -5.19
N GLU A 68 -16.42 2.74 -6.41
CA GLU A 68 -15.46 1.72 -6.84
C GLU A 68 -14.22 2.38 -7.42
N TYR A 69 -13.07 2.21 -6.76
CA TYR A 69 -11.78 2.75 -7.17
C TYR A 69 -10.82 1.62 -7.51
N LYS A 70 -9.98 1.84 -8.53
CA LYS A 70 -9.01 0.84 -8.98
C LYS A 70 -7.77 0.81 -8.10
N TYR A 71 -7.32 1.97 -7.64
CA TYR A 71 -6.07 2.15 -6.91
C TYR A 71 -6.28 2.59 -5.47
N VAL A 72 -7.29 3.45 -5.20
CA VAL A 72 -7.59 3.94 -3.85
C VAL A 72 -8.24 2.83 -3.04
N GLN A 73 -7.65 2.55 -1.87
CA GLN A 73 -8.13 1.49 -0.98
C GLN A 73 -8.98 2.06 0.16
N TYR A 74 -8.47 3.08 0.82
CA TYR A 74 -9.10 3.77 1.95
C TYR A 74 -8.39 5.11 2.20
N TYR A 75 -8.94 5.91 3.09
CA TYR A 75 -8.36 7.19 3.46
C TYR A 75 -8.44 7.45 4.96
N TYR A 76 -7.65 8.43 5.39
CA TYR A 76 -7.62 8.94 6.76
C TYR A 76 -7.85 10.43 6.77
N ASP A 77 -8.61 10.92 7.76
CA ASP A 77 -8.51 12.31 8.18
C ASP A 77 -7.19 12.49 8.93
N VAL A 78 -6.41 13.49 8.59
CA VAL A 78 -5.13 13.78 9.24
C VAL A 78 -5.27 15.02 10.09
N ASN A 79 -4.94 14.90 11.38
CA ASN A 79 -5.11 15.94 12.36
C ASN A 79 -3.79 16.24 13.12
N ASN A 80 -3.67 17.48 13.64
CA ASN A 80 -2.69 17.87 14.63
C ASN A 80 -3.46 18.35 15.88
N GLY A 81 -3.63 17.47 16.86
CA GLY A 81 -4.56 17.71 17.97
C GLY A 81 -6.00 17.86 17.47
N SER A 82 -6.61 19.04 17.68
CA SER A 82 -7.96 19.35 17.20
C SER A 82 -8.02 20.00 15.81
N GLU A 83 -6.88 20.35 15.23
CA GLU A 83 -6.80 20.97 13.91
C GLU A 83 -6.74 19.91 12.81
N LYS A 84 -7.64 19.99 11.82
CA LYS A 84 -7.63 19.13 10.64
C LYS A 84 -6.64 19.66 9.61
N LEU A 85 -5.59 18.87 9.33
CA LEU A 85 -4.53 19.23 8.39
C LEU A 85 -4.89 18.87 6.95
N GLY A 86 -5.56 17.73 6.77
CA GLY A 86 -5.87 17.24 5.43
C GLY A 86 -6.41 15.82 5.39
N TYR A 87 -6.28 15.22 4.21
CA TYR A 87 -6.67 13.86 3.92
C TYR A 87 -5.45 13.09 3.42
N ALA A 88 -5.30 11.84 3.84
CA ALA A 88 -4.28 10.93 3.37
C ALA A 88 -4.93 9.69 2.77
N PHE A 89 -4.73 9.46 1.47
CA PHE A 89 -5.26 8.31 0.75
C PHE A 89 -4.22 7.21 0.67
N ARG A 90 -4.63 5.99 0.99
CA ARG A 90 -3.84 4.78 0.75
C ARG A 90 -4.14 4.27 -0.65
N THR A 91 -3.11 4.23 -1.50
CA THR A 91 -3.24 3.74 -2.87
C THR A 91 -2.33 2.54 -3.11
N SER A 92 -2.73 1.67 -4.02
CA SER A 92 -1.92 0.54 -4.45
C SER A 92 -2.22 0.19 -5.89
N GLY A 93 -1.18 0.04 -6.69
CA GLY A 93 -1.28 -0.36 -8.09
C GLY A 93 -0.11 -1.24 -8.50
N SER A 94 -0.23 -1.92 -9.63
CA SER A 94 0.84 -2.72 -10.20
C SER A 94 0.85 -2.60 -11.73
N ASN A 95 2.05 -2.76 -12.29
CA ASN A 95 2.27 -2.89 -13.72
C ASN A 95 3.23 -4.05 -13.99
N MET A 96 3.70 -4.20 -15.24
CA MET A 96 4.63 -5.28 -15.62
C MET A 96 5.99 -5.24 -14.90
N TYR A 97 6.34 -4.11 -14.26
CA TYR A 97 7.61 -3.91 -13.58
C TYR A 97 7.54 -4.08 -12.06
N GLY A 98 6.34 -4.26 -11.50
CA GLY A 98 6.12 -4.49 -10.07
C GLY A 98 5.00 -3.66 -9.48
N LYS A 99 4.86 -3.76 -8.16
CA LYS A 99 3.83 -3.08 -7.36
C LYS A 99 4.37 -1.76 -6.82
N ILE A 100 3.50 -0.75 -6.77
CA ILE A 100 3.70 0.51 -6.03
C ILE A 100 2.55 0.70 -5.08
N SER A 101 2.83 1.14 -3.85
CA SER A 101 1.83 1.57 -2.90
C SER A 101 2.28 2.88 -2.27
N LEU A 102 1.38 3.85 -2.24
CA LEU A 102 1.66 5.22 -1.79
C LEU A 102 0.67 5.65 -0.72
N MET A 103 1.10 6.60 0.09
CA MET A 103 0.22 7.55 0.78
C MET A 103 0.20 8.85 -0.03
N VAL A 104 -0.98 9.33 -0.38
CA VAL A 104 -1.18 10.57 -1.14
C VAL A 104 -1.87 11.58 -0.23
N GLY A 105 -1.21 12.69 0.04
CA GLY A 105 -1.72 13.72 0.95
C GLY A 105 -2.32 14.91 0.22
N PHE A 106 -3.44 15.42 0.75
CA PHE A 106 -4.10 16.65 0.30
C PHE A 106 -4.31 17.58 1.47
N TYR A 107 -4.17 18.90 1.25
CA TYR A 107 -4.48 19.92 2.24
C TYR A 107 -5.99 19.99 2.48
N TYR A 108 -6.41 20.18 3.74
CA TYR A 108 -7.83 20.38 4.07
C TYR A 108 -8.37 21.71 3.54
N ALA A 109 -7.62 22.79 3.74
CA ALA A 109 -8.11 24.16 3.45
C ALA A 109 -8.19 24.49 1.96
N THR A 110 -7.31 23.89 1.13
CA THR A 110 -7.20 24.19 -0.31
C THR A 110 -7.57 23.03 -1.20
N GLU A 111 -7.83 21.85 -0.60
CA GLU A 111 -8.17 20.64 -1.34
C GLU A 111 -7.15 20.27 -2.43
N SER A 112 -5.95 20.83 -2.30
CA SER A 112 -4.87 20.65 -3.27
C SER A 112 -3.90 19.55 -2.83
N PHE A 113 -3.26 18.94 -3.81
CA PHE A 113 -2.18 18.00 -3.59
C PHE A 113 -1.09 18.59 -2.68
N LYS A 114 -0.65 17.81 -1.71
CA LYS A 114 0.41 18.18 -0.78
C LYS A 114 1.71 17.48 -1.08
N ALA A 115 1.73 16.18 -0.97
CA ALA A 115 2.90 15.34 -1.20
C ALA A 115 2.54 13.85 -1.28
N LEU A 116 3.53 13.04 -1.69
CA LEU A 116 3.49 11.58 -1.73
C LEU A 116 4.47 11.00 -0.73
N SER A 117 4.12 9.87 -0.10
CA SER A 117 5.05 9.00 0.61
C SER A 117 5.00 7.58 0.05
N VAL A 118 6.17 6.98 -0.13
CA VAL A 118 6.31 5.62 -0.65
C VAL A 118 6.16 4.62 0.49
N VAL A 119 5.13 3.79 0.43
CA VAL A 119 4.93 2.68 1.39
C VAL A 119 5.57 1.40 0.90
N VAL A 120 5.38 1.09 -0.39
CA VAL A 120 6.00 -0.06 -1.07
C VAL A 120 6.34 0.33 -2.50
N ASN A 121 7.55 0.05 -2.94
CA ASN A 121 7.95 0.18 -4.34
C ASN A 121 8.78 -1.04 -4.76
N GLU A 122 8.15 -1.94 -5.51
CA GLU A 122 8.75 -3.18 -6.03
C GLU A 122 9.06 -3.08 -7.53
N GLN A 123 9.09 -1.85 -8.08
CA GLN A 123 9.41 -1.63 -9.48
C GLN A 123 10.88 -1.98 -9.76
N THR A 124 11.16 -2.44 -10.97
CA THR A 124 12.52 -2.82 -11.39
C THR A 124 13.56 -1.71 -11.19
N TYR A 125 13.15 -0.45 -11.37
CA TYR A 125 13.98 0.74 -11.17
C TYR A 125 13.43 1.63 -10.04
N ALA A 126 12.97 1.00 -8.95
CA ALA A 126 12.33 1.67 -7.83
C ALA A 126 13.16 2.84 -7.29
N THR A 127 14.32 2.52 -6.71
CA THR A 127 15.13 3.50 -5.97
C THR A 127 15.88 4.48 -6.86
N THR A 128 16.17 4.13 -8.11
CA THR A 128 16.99 4.99 -9.01
C THR A 128 16.15 5.94 -9.85
N LEU A 129 14.94 5.56 -10.22
CA LEU A 129 14.10 6.36 -11.12
C LEU A 129 12.75 6.74 -10.52
N VAL A 130 11.98 5.77 -10.02
CA VAL A 130 10.60 6.03 -9.57
C VAL A 130 10.59 6.81 -8.25
N ASP A 131 11.39 6.43 -7.26
CA ASP A 131 11.49 7.16 -5.99
C ASP A 131 12.11 8.56 -6.21
N ASN A 132 13.10 8.68 -7.10
CA ASN A 132 13.66 9.97 -7.47
C ASN A 132 12.62 10.88 -8.14
N TYR A 133 11.79 10.34 -9.02
CA TYR A 133 10.67 11.08 -9.60
C TYR A 133 9.69 11.59 -8.52
N ILE A 134 9.29 10.73 -7.59
CA ILE A 134 8.41 11.10 -6.47
C ILE A 134 9.04 12.20 -5.61
N ASN A 135 10.33 12.09 -5.29
CA ASN A 135 11.06 13.11 -4.53
C ASN A 135 11.08 14.45 -5.25
N LEU A 136 11.31 14.47 -6.57
CA LEU A 136 11.30 15.71 -7.37
C LEU A 136 9.90 16.33 -7.43
N VAL A 137 8.83 15.54 -7.46
CA VAL A 137 7.44 16.02 -7.35
C VAL A 137 7.19 16.64 -5.98
N ASN A 138 7.59 15.97 -4.90
CA ASN A 138 7.42 16.46 -3.53
C ASN A 138 8.20 17.76 -3.27
N GLU A 139 9.36 17.93 -3.91
CA GLU A 139 10.17 19.16 -3.83
C GLU A 139 9.66 20.30 -4.72
N GLY A 140 8.60 20.09 -5.49
CA GLY A 140 8.05 21.04 -6.45
C GLY A 140 8.96 21.28 -7.66
N LYS A 141 9.94 20.43 -7.87
CA LYS A 141 10.88 20.52 -9.01
C LYS A 141 10.34 19.86 -10.28
N ARG A 142 9.28 19.07 -10.14
CA ARG A 142 8.60 18.37 -11.24
C ARG A 142 7.09 18.34 -10.99
N GLN A 143 6.31 18.48 -12.06
CA GLN A 143 4.86 18.30 -11.99
C GLN A 143 4.51 16.81 -11.98
N ILE A 144 3.38 16.44 -11.35
CA ILE A 144 2.93 15.06 -11.28
C ILE A 144 2.55 14.51 -12.67
N GLU A 145 2.11 15.36 -13.58
CA GLU A 145 1.75 15.03 -14.97
C GLU A 145 2.98 14.75 -15.85
N ASP A 146 4.15 15.19 -15.42
CA ASP A 146 5.41 15.07 -16.16
C ASP A 146 6.06 13.69 -15.90
N VAL A 147 5.55 12.68 -16.56
CA VAL A 147 5.90 11.26 -16.35
C VAL A 147 7.17 10.77 -17.03
N ASP A 148 7.88 11.64 -17.78
CA ASP A 148 9.13 11.28 -18.44
C ASP A 148 10.32 11.32 -17.48
N CYS A 149 10.60 10.20 -16.85
CA CYS A 149 11.68 10.07 -15.85
C CYS A 149 12.62 8.87 -16.09
N GLY A 150 12.58 8.27 -17.30
CA GLY A 150 13.31 7.04 -17.61
C GLY A 150 12.64 5.76 -17.08
N ALA A 151 11.66 5.87 -16.19
CA ALA A 151 10.77 4.80 -15.75
C ALA A 151 9.30 5.20 -15.99
N THR A 152 8.97 5.56 -17.21
CA THR A 152 7.69 6.16 -17.64
C THR A 152 6.46 5.35 -17.19
N TYR A 153 6.53 4.03 -17.19
CA TYR A 153 5.41 3.18 -16.72
C TYR A 153 5.19 3.28 -15.21
N GLY A 154 6.25 3.40 -14.42
CA GLY A 154 6.16 3.63 -12.97
C GLY A 154 5.61 5.02 -12.66
N ALA A 155 6.15 6.06 -13.30
CA ALA A 155 5.68 7.44 -13.15
C ALA A 155 4.22 7.61 -13.59
N ARG A 156 3.82 6.97 -14.70
CA ARG A 156 2.42 6.98 -15.16
C ARG A 156 1.49 6.32 -14.13
N LEU A 157 1.91 5.20 -13.54
CA LEU A 157 1.13 4.54 -12.50
C LEU A 157 0.98 5.44 -11.25
N VAL A 158 2.05 6.15 -10.85
CA VAL A 158 1.99 7.13 -9.76
C VAL A 158 1.00 8.26 -10.08
N ARG A 159 1.06 8.83 -11.28
CA ARG A 159 0.13 9.86 -11.73
C ARG A 159 -1.32 9.35 -11.70
N ASP A 160 -1.58 8.18 -12.28
CA ASP A 160 -2.93 7.61 -12.39
C ASP A 160 -3.51 7.33 -10.97
N MET A 161 -2.67 6.95 -10.00
CA MET A 161 -3.08 6.81 -8.60
C MET A 161 -3.41 8.15 -7.95
N VAL A 162 -2.68 9.22 -8.24
CA VAL A 162 -2.96 10.57 -7.73
C VAL A 162 -4.23 11.13 -8.36
N ASP A 163 -4.43 10.96 -9.66
CA ASP A 163 -5.64 11.39 -10.37
C ASP A 163 -6.90 10.73 -9.79
N GLU A 164 -6.81 9.45 -9.45
CA GLU A 164 -7.91 8.74 -8.80
C GLU A 164 -8.17 9.26 -7.37
N CYS A 165 -7.12 9.66 -6.64
CA CYS A 165 -7.28 10.31 -5.33
C CYS A 165 -7.98 11.67 -5.43
N TYR A 166 -7.76 12.46 -6.49
CA TYR A 166 -8.53 13.69 -6.72
C TYR A 166 -10.01 13.40 -6.91
N THR A 167 -10.34 12.34 -7.66
CA THR A 167 -11.73 11.91 -7.85
C THR A 167 -12.36 11.47 -6.53
N ALA A 168 -11.63 10.69 -5.73
CA ALA A 168 -12.07 10.24 -4.41
C ALA A 168 -12.21 11.39 -3.40
N LEU A 169 -11.34 12.41 -3.48
CA LEU A 169 -11.44 13.61 -2.66
C LEU A 169 -12.74 14.37 -2.94
N GLY A 170 -13.13 14.50 -4.22
CA GLY A 170 -14.40 15.10 -4.61
C GLY A 170 -15.60 14.40 -3.97
N GLU A 171 -15.62 13.05 -3.93
CA GLU A 171 -16.69 12.30 -3.25
C GLU A 171 -16.80 12.64 -1.75
N ILE A 172 -15.66 12.87 -1.07
CA ILE A 172 -15.63 13.18 0.37
C ILE A 172 -16.11 14.60 0.67
N ILE A 173 -15.86 15.53 -0.25
CA ILE A 173 -16.18 16.96 -0.06
C ILE A 173 -17.62 17.25 -0.44
N ASP A 174 -18.12 16.62 -1.50
CA ASP A 174 -19.47 16.85 -2.04
C ASP A 174 -20.56 16.02 -1.35
N GLY A 175 -20.20 14.98 -0.58
CA GLY A 175 -21.11 14.07 0.14
C GLY A 175 -21.32 14.45 1.58
#